data_9fc24f88e4decdf91a73dad3121f295e
#
_entry.id   9fc24f88e4decdf91a73dad3121f295e
#
_cell.length_a   1.000
_cell.length_b   1.000
_cell.length_c   1.000
_cell.angle_alpha   90.00
_cell.angle_beta   90.00
_cell.angle_gamma   90.00
#
_symmetry.space_group_name_H-M   'P 1'
#
loop_
_entity.id
_entity.type
_entity.pdbx_description
1 polymer ?
#
loop_
_entity_poly.entity_id
_entity_poly.type
_entity_poly.pdbx_seq_one_letter_code
_entity_poly.pdbx_strand_id
1 'polypeptide(L)'
;MDIASPQNPRVKYIVRLRDDKRQRQKDGLMLVEGFDEIQLALSAGYKPQTILTAPELVSRQIDEVQAESITVNRAVFEKMSYRQNSDGWLAIFPIPRVSLDDLKLGPSPLMIVAESIEKPGNLGAILRTADAAKVDALFVCDPRVDAYSPNVVRASRGTIFTVPIVETNGAQAAVFLQRSGIRIPFAESYDPSKQRFPPRQTGAACAVHSTSASIARNPPYRQHTTA
;
A
#
# COMPACT_ATOMS: atom_id res chain seq x y z
N MET A 1 7.46 -10.35 -27.48
CA MET A 1 7.54 -9.07 -28.22
C MET A 1 8.61 -8.25 -27.56
N ASP A 2 9.57 -7.78 -28.33
CA ASP A 2 10.72 -7.11 -27.77
C ASP A 2 10.67 -5.61 -28.05
N ILE A 3 10.80 -4.82 -27.01
CA ILE A 3 10.91 -3.37 -27.11
C ILE A 3 12.38 -3.00 -26.88
N ALA A 4 13.02 -2.50 -27.94
CA ALA A 4 14.43 -2.12 -27.90
C ALA A 4 14.66 -0.60 -27.80
N SER A 5 13.61 0.21 -28.04
CA SER A 5 13.75 1.68 -28.06
C SER A 5 13.17 2.35 -26.82
N PRO A 6 13.93 3.18 -26.09
CA PRO A 6 13.43 4.00 -24.99
C PRO A 6 12.38 5.03 -25.41
N GLN A 7 12.23 5.29 -26.71
CA GLN A 7 11.26 6.22 -27.29
C GLN A 7 9.91 5.57 -27.59
N ASN A 8 9.80 4.24 -27.41
CA ASN A 8 8.56 3.51 -27.62
C ASN A 8 7.42 4.13 -26.79
N PRO A 9 6.23 4.30 -27.36
CA PRO A 9 5.06 4.85 -26.63
C PRO A 9 4.71 4.09 -25.36
N ARG A 10 4.89 2.76 -25.33
CA ARG A 10 4.67 1.94 -24.12
C ARG A 10 5.67 2.27 -23.02
N VAL A 11 6.94 2.45 -23.37
CA VAL A 11 7.98 2.87 -22.40
C VAL A 11 7.63 4.21 -21.79
N LYS A 12 7.23 5.17 -22.62
CA LYS A 12 6.79 6.50 -22.16
C LYS A 12 5.56 6.41 -21.24
N TYR A 13 4.62 5.52 -21.57
CA TYR A 13 3.44 5.27 -20.75
C TYR A 13 3.82 4.70 -19.36
N ILE A 14 4.69 3.69 -19.32
CA ILE A 14 5.15 3.06 -18.07
C ILE A 14 5.91 4.07 -17.20
N VAL A 15 6.78 4.88 -17.79
CA VAL A 15 7.46 5.97 -17.09
C VAL A 15 6.45 6.95 -16.49
N ARG A 16 5.40 7.31 -17.26
CA ARG A 16 4.34 8.18 -16.75
C ARG A 16 3.57 7.50 -15.61
N LEU A 17 3.24 6.22 -15.73
CA LEU A 17 2.58 5.47 -14.67
C LEU A 17 3.45 5.41 -13.38
N ARG A 18 4.79 5.31 -13.54
CA ARG A 18 5.74 5.38 -12.45
C ARG A 18 5.72 6.75 -11.74
N ASP A 19 5.74 7.83 -12.50
CA ASP A 19 6.04 9.17 -11.97
C ASP A 19 4.77 9.98 -11.62
N ASP A 20 3.63 9.72 -12.28
CA ASP A 20 2.45 10.56 -12.19
C ASP A 20 1.29 9.86 -11.44
N LYS A 21 0.96 10.38 -10.25
CA LYS A 21 -0.20 9.96 -9.46
C LYS A 21 -1.52 10.06 -10.24
N ARG A 22 -1.71 11.13 -11.00
CA ARG A 22 -2.96 11.36 -11.74
C ARG A 22 -3.14 10.30 -12.82
N GLN A 23 -2.04 9.89 -13.47
CA GLN A 23 -2.10 8.81 -14.45
C GLN A 23 -2.50 7.49 -13.80
N ARG A 24 -1.88 7.12 -12.64
CA ARG A 24 -2.27 5.92 -11.88
C ARG A 24 -3.73 5.91 -11.49
N GLN A 25 -4.23 7.03 -10.97
CA GLN A 25 -5.63 7.16 -10.54
C GLN A 25 -6.61 7.08 -11.70
N LYS A 26 -6.28 7.76 -12.83
CA LYS A 26 -7.10 7.77 -14.04
C LYS A 26 -7.26 6.36 -14.62
N ASP A 27 -6.16 5.63 -14.71
CA ASP A 27 -6.15 4.31 -15.34
C ASP A 27 -6.51 3.20 -14.34
N GLY A 28 -6.48 3.49 -13.04
CA GLY A 28 -6.68 2.48 -11.99
C GLY A 28 -5.54 1.46 -11.94
N LEU A 29 -4.32 1.86 -12.34
CA LEU A 29 -3.17 0.99 -12.48
C LEU A 29 -1.99 1.47 -11.64
N MET A 30 -1.17 0.53 -11.20
CA MET A 30 0.06 0.79 -10.45
C MET A 30 1.23 0.00 -11.03
N LEU A 31 2.44 0.52 -10.82
CA LEU A 31 3.67 -0.12 -11.22
C LEU A 31 4.30 -0.84 -10.02
N VAL A 32 4.61 -2.10 -10.20
CA VAL A 32 5.27 -2.97 -9.22
C VAL A 32 6.60 -3.42 -9.78
N GLU A 33 7.68 -3.16 -9.07
CA GLU A 33 9.03 -3.52 -9.45
C GLU A 33 9.64 -4.46 -8.41
N GLY A 34 10.19 -5.54 -8.88
CA GLY A 34 10.90 -6.54 -8.10
C GLY A 34 10.19 -7.89 -8.04
N PHE A 35 10.99 -8.95 -8.11
CA PHE A 35 10.52 -10.33 -8.08
C PHE A 35 9.67 -10.62 -6.84
N ASP A 36 10.16 -10.24 -5.66
CA ASP A 36 9.50 -10.58 -4.39
C ASP A 36 8.14 -9.87 -4.25
N GLU A 37 8.06 -8.60 -4.67
CA GLU A 37 6.83 -7.80 -4.64
C GLU A 37 5.78 -8.36 -5.62
N ILE A 38 6.22 -8.75 -6.82
CA ILE A 38 5.34 -9.35 -7.83
C ILE A 38 4.88 -10.73 -7.38
N GLN A 39 5.79 -11.56 -6.86
CA GLN A 39 5.46 -12.89 -6.37
C GLN A 39 4.45 -12.84 -5.22
N LEU A 40 4.60 -11.88 -4.30
CA LEU A 40 3.64 -11.67 -3.22
C LEU A 40 2.26 -11.26 -3.74
N ALA A 41 2.22 -10.34 -4.72
CA ALA A 41 0.96 -9.95 -5.37
C ALA A 41 0.25 -11.15 -6.02
N LEU A 42 1.00 -11.97 -6.76
CA LEU A 42 0.46 -13.18 -7.40
C LEU A 42 -0.06 -14.19 -6.37
N SER A 43 0.71 -14.41 -5.29
CA SER A 43 0.32 -15.31 -4.19
C SER A 43 -0.92 -14.81 -3.44
N ALA A 44 -1.15 -13.50 -3.40
CA ALA A 44 -2.35 -12.88 -2.85
C ALA A 44 -3.54 -12.90 -3.84
N GLY A 45 -3.38 -13.51 -5.03
CA GLY A 45 -4.44 -13.68 -6.03
C GLY A 45 -4.61 -12.49 -6.97
N TYR A 46 -3.75 -11.49 -6.93
CA TYR A 46 -3.80 -10.38 -7.88
C TYR A 46 -3.23 -10.79 -9.25
N LYS A 47 -3.87 -10.30 -10.29
CA LYS A 47 -3.47 -10.59 -11.69
C LYS A 47 -2.89 -9.33 -12.32
N PRO A 48 -1.64 -9.37 -12.80
CA PRO A 48 -1.08 -8.27 -13.56
C PRO A 48 -1.73 -8.19 -14.94
N GLN A 49 -1.81 -6.99 -15.49
CA GLN A 49 -2.18 -6.79 -16.90
C GLN A 49 -0.97 -7.06 -17.81
N THR A 50 0.21 -6.63 -17.37
CA THR A 50 1.45 -6.74 -18.14
C THR A 50 2.59 -7.11 -17.21
N ILE A 51 3.44 -8.04 -17.65
CA ILE A 51 4.74 -8.33 -17.03
C ILE A 51 5.84 -7.95 -18.02
N LEU A 52 6.82 -7.22 -17.55
CA LEU A 52 8.00 -6.85 -18.33
C LEU A 52 9.25 -7.48 -17.71
N THR A 53 10.09 -8.01 -18.57
CA THR A 53 11.34 -8.64 -18.15
C THR A 53 12.53 -8.11 -18.93
N ALA A 54 13.66 -7.94 -18.25
CA ALA A 54 14.96 -7.77 -18.86
C ALA A 54 15.79 -9.03 -18.58
N PRO A 55 15.88 -9.98 -19.52
CA PRO A 55 16.52 -11.27 -19.29
C PRO A 55 17.96 -11.19 -18.79
N GLU A 56 18.67 -10.12 -19.18
CA GLU A 56 20.06 -9.84 -18.75
C GLU A 56 20.19 -9.57 -17.24
N LEU A 57 19.08 -9.21 -16.57
CA LEU A 57 19.04 -8.87 -15.15
C LEU A 57 18.34 -9.95 -14.30
N VAL A 58 17.55 -10.81 -14.95
CA VAL A 58 16.72 -11.81 -14.27
C VAL A 58 17.58 -12.96 -13.73
N SER A 59 17.54 -13.18 -12.42
CA SER A 59 18.19 -14.31 -11.75
C SER A 59 17.20 -15.35 -11.20
N ARG A 60 15.93 -15.00 -11.06
CA ARG A 60 14.83 -15.85 -10.58
C ARG A 60 13.67 -15.81 -11.55
N GLN A 61 12.94 -16.90 -11.71
CA GLN A 61 11.81 -16.99 -12.64
C GLN A 61 10.48 -16.86 -11.88
N ILE A 62 9.52 -16.17 -12.50
CA ILE A 62 8.12 -16.20 -12.11
C ILE A 62 7.45 -17.27 -12.99
N ASP A 63 6.63 -18.11 -12.37
CA ASP A 63 5.83 -19.10 -13.08
C ASP A 63 4.93 -18.42 -14.12
N GLU A 64 4.47 -19.21 -15.09
CA GLU A 64 3.62 -18.68 -16.15
C GLU A 64 2.35 -18.04 -15.60
N VAL A 65 2.13 -16.78 -15.95
CA VAL A 65 1.01 -15.97 -15.50
C VAL A 65 0.19 -15.53 -16.70
N GLN A 66 -1.13 -15.57 -16.57
CA GLN A 66 -2.04 -14.99 -17.57
C GLN A 66 -1.93 -13.47 -17.60
N ALA A 67 -0.95 -12.96 -18.33
CA ALA A 67 -0.72 -11.53 -18.52
C ALA A 67 -0.03 -11.29 -19.87
N GLU A 68 -0.11 -10.06 -20.37
CA GLU A 68 0.74 -9.68 -21.50
C GLU A 68 2.21 -9.73 -21.05
N SER A 69 3.04 -10.51 -21.73
CA SER A 69 4.48 -10.61 -21.45
C SER A 69 5.27 -9.78 -22.46
N ILE A 70 6.16 -8.94 -21.98
CA ILE A 70 7.00 -8.07 -22.81
C ILE A 70 8.46 -8.23 -22.36
N THR A 71 9.30 -8.63 -23.30
CA THR A 71 10.75 -8.65 -23.10
C THR A 71 11.37 -7.34 -23.59
N VAL A 72 12.26 -6.78 -22.79
CA VAL A 72 12.98 -5.55 -23.12
C VAL A 72 14.47 -5.72 -22.87
N ASN A 73 15.31 -4.92 -23.54
CA ASN A 73 16.72 -4.87 -23.21
C ASN A 73 16.97 -4.08 -21.90
N ARG A 74 18.15 -4.25 -21.34
CA ARG A 74 18.56 -3.60 -20.09
C ARG A 74 18.36 -2.09 -20.10
N ALA A 75 18.77 -1.40 -21.18
CA ALA A 75 18.69 0.06 -21.28
C ALA A 75 17.24 0.57 -21.24
N VAL A 76 16.32 -0.12 -21.91
CA VAL A 76 14.88 0.18 -21.86
C VAL A 76 14.32 -0.10 -20.48
N PHE A 77 14.72 -1.20 -19.86
CA PHE A 77 14.28 -1.56 -18.51
C PHE A 77 14.70 -0.52 -17.49
N GLU A 78 15.97 -0.14 -17.46
CA GLU A 78 16.52 0.89 -16.57
C GLU A 78 15.80 2.25 -16.71
N LYS A 79 15.34 2.58 -17.91
CA LYS A 79 14.52 3.78 -18.15
C LYS A 79 13.16 3.72 -17.42
N MET A 80 12.55 2.55 -17.35
CA MET A 80 11.24 2.33 -16.72
C MET A 80 11.37 2.07 -15.21
N SER A 81 12.48 1.48 -14.78
CA SER A 81 12.78 1.13 -13.41
C SER A 81 12.80 2.37 -12.50
N TYR A 82 12.34 2.17 -11.28
CA TYR A 82 12.50 3.11 -10.17
C TYR A 82 13.79 2.83 -9.37
N ARG A 83 14.23 1.56 -9.33
CA ARG A 83 15.40 1.10 -8.57
C ARG A 83 16.67 1.30 -9.40
N GLN A 84 17.78 1.68 -8.74
CA GLN A 84 19.10 1.71 -9.39
C GLN A 84 19.64 0.31 -9.69
N ASN A 85 19.38 -0.64 -8.77
CA ASN A 85 19.75 -2.04 -8.92
C ASN A 85 18.47 -2.89 -8.97
N SER A 86 17.93 -3.05 -10.17
CA SER A 86 16.74 -3.85 -10.41
C SER A 86 17.11 -5.31 -10.68
N ASP A 87 16.20 -6.22 -10.35
CA ASP A 87 16.28 -7.67 -10.60
C ASP A 87 15.68 -8.09 -11.95
N GLY A 88 15.34 -7.10 -12.80
CA GLY A 88 14.83 -7.33 -14.15
C GLY A 88 13.34 -7.65 -14.24
N TRP A 89 12.58 -7.52 -13.14
CA TRP A 89 11.14 -7.74 -13.10
C TRP A 89 10.37 -6.47 -12.84
N LEU A 90 9.36 -6.21 -13.67
CA LEU A 90 8.44 -5.09 -13.55
C LEU A 90 7.06 -5.52 -14.03
N ALA A 91 6.02 -5.15 -13.32
CA ALA A 91 4.65 -5.50 -13.68
C ALA A 91 3.68 -4.34 -13.48
N ILE A 92 2.61 -4.34 -14.27
CA ILE A 92 1.50 -3.39 -14.14
C ILE A 92 0.32 -4.16 -13.56
N PHE A 93 -0.13 -3.75 -12.38
CA PHE A 93 -1.30 -4.31 -11.71
C PHE A 93 -2.44 -3.30 -11.65
N PRO A 94 -3.70 -3.76 -11.64
CA PRO A 94 -4.80 -2.95 -11.16
C PRO A 94 -4.56 -2.51 -9.73
N ILE A 95 -4.93 -1.27 -9.39
CA ILE A 95 -4.89 -0.78 -8.01
C ILE A 95 -5.92 -1.57 -7.18
N PRO A 96 -5.52 -2.20 -6.04
CA PRO A 96 -6.45 -2.86 -5.15
C PRO A 96 -7.31 -1.82 -4.42
N ARG A 97 -8.46 -1.50 -4.98
CA ARG A 97 -9.40 -0.55 -4.37
C ARG A 97 -10.36 -1.30 -3.46
N VAL A 98 -10.35 -0.93 -2.19
CA VAL A 98 -11.27 -1.44 -1.18
C VAL A 98 -12.03 -0.25 -0.61
N SER A 99 -13.36 -0.31 -0.61
CA SER A 99 -14.22 0.68 0.07
C SER A 99 -14.57 0.20 1.48
N LEU A 100 -15.11 1.10 2.29
CA LEU A 100 -15.60 0.74 3.62
C LEU A 100 -16.68 -0.34 3.57
N ASP A 101 -17.53 -0.30 2.52
CA ASP A 101 -18.64 -1.25 2.34
C ASP A 101 -18.19 -2.63 1.87
N ASP A 102 -16.98 -2.75 1.29
CA ASP A 102 -16.39 -4.00 0.83
C ASP A 102 -15.76 -4.81 1.98
N LEU A 103 -15.54 -4.18 3.14
CA LEU A 103 -14.84 -4.81 4.26
C LEU A 103 -15.72 -5.90 4.92
N LYS A 104 -15.23 -7.13 4.86
CA LYS A 104 -15.82 -8.28 5.57
C LYS A 104 -15.06 -8.51 6.87
N LEU A 105 -15.59 -7.98 7.96
CA LEU A 105 -14.96 -8.09 9.26
C LEU A 105 -15.34 -9.42 9.94
N GLY A 106 -14.35 -10.08 10.52
CA GLY A 106 -14.55 -11.23 11.39
C GLY A 106 -15.10 -10.82 12.77
N PRO A 107 -15.26 -11.78 13.69
CA PRO A 107 -15.83 -11.52 15.02
C PRO A 107 -14.89 -10.70 15.93
N SER A 108 -13.62 -10.61 15.62
CA SER A 108 -12.60 -9.89 16.40
C SER A 108 -11.66 -9.12 15.47
N PRO A 109 -12.15 -8.11 14.73
CA PRO A 109 -11.33 -7.42 13.75
C PRO A 109 -10.25 -6.58 14.43
N LEU A 110 -9.06 -6.58 13.82
CA LEU A 110 -7.95 -5.70 14.17
C LEU A 110 -7.75 -4.70 13.02
N MET A 111 -7.87 -3.42 13.33
CA MET A 111 -7.77 -2.33 12.35
C MET A 111 -6.63 -1.38 12.71
N ILE A 112 -6.02 -0.79 11.70
CA ILE A 112 -5.12 0.36 11.88
C ILE A 112 -5.75 1.57 11.20
N VAL A 113 -5.74 2.71 11.90
CA VAL A 113 -6.09 4.02 11.34
C VAL A 113 -4.84 4.87 11.30
N ALA A 114 -4.40 5.20 10.09
CA ALA A 114 -3.23 6.03 9.83
C ALA A 114 -3.67 7.36 9.24
N GLU A 115 -3.46 8.45 9.98
CA GLU A 115 -3.91 9.79 9.57
C GLU A 115 -2.75 10.65 9.09
N SER A 116 -2.97 11.38 8.01
CA SER A 116 -2.07 12.40 7.46
C SER A 116 -0.63 11.90 7.22
N ILE A 117 -0.48 10.65 6.80
CA ILE A 117 0.84 10.09 6.49
C ILE A 117 1.44 10.80 5.29
N GLU A 118 2.65 11.36 5.45
CA GLU A 118 3.34 12.17 4.44
C GLU A 118 4.46 11.40 3.71
N LYS A 119 5.13 10.47 4.42
CA LYS A 119 6.32 9.79 3.89
C LYS A 119 6.00 8.39 3.41
N PRO A 120 6.36 8.04 2.16
CA PRO A 120 6.16 6.69 1.62
C PRO A 120 6.76 5.59 2.49
N GLY A 121 7.95 5.85 3.08
CA GLY A 121 8.61 4.91 3.98
C GLY A 121 7.81 4.60 5.24
N ASN A 122 7.12 5.61 5.81
CA ASN A 122 6.27 5.43 6.99
C ASN A 122 5.06 4.56 6.65
N LEU A 123 4.38 4.83 5.54
CA LEU A 123 3.26 4.01 5.10
C LEU A 123 3.70 2.56 4.81
N GLY A 124 4.84 2.40 4.14
CA GLY A 124 5.41 1.07 3.89
C GLY A 124 5.77 0.31 5.18
N ALA A 125 6.28 0.99 6.20
CA ALA A 125 6.57 0.39 7.50
C ALA A 125 5.28 -0.05 8.22
N ILE A 126 4.25 0.81 8.19
CA ILE A 126 2.93 0.49 8.76
C ILE A 126 2.35 -0.75 8.06
N LEU A 127 2.40 -0.83 6.73
CA LEU A 127 1.91 -1.96 5.95
C LEU A 127 2.63 -3.27 6.32
N ARG A 128 3.95 -3.27 6.47
CA ARG A 128 4.70 -4.47 6.90
C ARG A 128 4.32 -4.90 8.31
N THR A 129 4.11 -3.95 9.22
CA THR A 129 3.67 -4.25 10.59
C THR A 129 2.23 -4.76 10.61
N ALA A 130 1.35 -4.17 9.79
CA ALA A 130 -0.03 -4.59 9.63
C ALA A 130 -0.13 -6.03 9.10
N ASP A 131 0.67 -6.37 8.09
CA ASP A 131 0.74 -7.72 7.54
C ASP A 131 1.22 -8.74 8.58
N ALA A 132 2.32 -8.44 9.28
CA ALA A 132 2.84 -9.30 10.34
C ALA A 132 1.86 -9.50 11.50
N ALA A 133 1.06 -8.47 11.82
CA ALA A 133 0.02 -8.51 12.87
C ALA A 133 -1.30 -9.12 12.36
N LYS A 134 -1.42 -9.45 11.08
CA LYS A 134 -2.66 -9.92 10.43
C LYS A 134 -3.81 -8.94 10.66
N VAL A 135 -3.58 -7.68 10.35
CA VAL A 135 -4.58 -6.62 10.42
C VAL A 135 -5.62 -6.81 9.33
N ASP A 136 -6.90 -6.70 9.68
CA ASP A 136 -8.01 -6.90 8.74
C ASP A 136 -8.13 -5.77 7.74
N ALA A 137 -7.81 -4.52 8.13
CA ALA A 137 -7.70 -3.40 7.21
C ALA A 137 -6.85 -2.25 7.79
N LEU A 138 -6.24 -1.48 6.88
CA LEU A 138 -5.55 -0.23 7.15
C LEU A 138 -6.38 0.93 6.57
N PHE A 139 -6.89 1.79 7.43
CA PHE A 139 -7.52 3.04 7.01
C PHE A 139 -6.44 4.12 6.87
N VAL A 140 -6.32 4.67 5.66
CA VAL A 140 -5.42 5.79 5.37
C VAL A 140 -6.27 7.04 5.25
N CYS A 141 -6.33 7.80 6.34
CA CYS A 141 -7.15 8.98 6.46
C CYS A 141 -6.38 10.22 6.00
N ASP A 142 -7.03 11.03 5.16
CA ASP A 142 -6.48 12.27 4.63
C ASP A 142 -5.03 12.12 4.11
N PRO A 143 -4.80 11.17 3.18
CA PRO A 143 -3.46 10.79 2.74
C PRO A 143 -2.77 11.94 1.99
N ARG A 144 -1.57 12.30 2.46
CA ARG A 144 -0.68 13.22 1.75
C ARG A 144 0.32 12.47 0.85
N VAL A 145 0.45 11.18 1.03
CA VAL A 145 1.23 10.28 0.18
C VAL A 145 0.29 9.51 -0.75
N ASP A 146 0.77 9.19 -1.93
CA ASP A 146 0.09 8.25 -2.82
C ASP A 146 0.41 6.83 -2.37
N ALA A 147 -0.59 6.12 -1.85
CA ALA A 147 -0.45 4.76 -1.33
C ALA A 147 0.04 3.77 -2.39
N TYR A 148 -0.26 4.04 -3.65
CA TYR A 148 0.07 3.14 -4.77
C TYR A 148 1.26 3.64 -5.61
N SER A 149 2.05 4.56 -5.06
CA SER A 149 3.30 4.99 -5.69
C SER A 149 4.36 3.88 -5.62
N PRO A 150 5.30 3.80 -6.59
CA PRO A 150 6.39 2.83 -6.57
C PRO A 150 7.23 2.88 -5.28
N ASN A 151 7.32 4.06 -4.66
CA ASN A 151 7.98 4.25 -3.38
C ASN A 151 7.32 3.49 -2.24
N VAL A 152 5.97 3.53 -2.15
CA VAL A 152 5.22 2.81 -1.12
C VAL A 152 5.24 1.32 -1.41
N VAL A 153 5.04 0.90 -2.66
CA VAL A 153 5.13 -0.52 -3.06
C VAL A 153 6.47 -1.12 -2.62
N ARG A 154 7.57 -0.44 -2.95
CA ARG A 154 8.91 -0.86 -2.53
C ARG A 154 9.07 -0.86 -1.00
N ALA A 155 8.65 0.21 -0.33
CA ALA A 155 8.79 0.34 1.12
C ALA A 155 7.97 -0.70 1.88
N SER A 156 6.83 -1.09 1.33
CA SER A 156 5.97 -2.15 1.88
C SER A 156 6.47 -3.56 1.58
N ARG A 157 7.44 -3.74 0.68
CA ARG A 157 7.87 -5.05 0.17
C ARG A 157 6.71 -5.89 -0.37
N GLY A 158 5.75 -5.25 -1.03
CA GLY A 158 4.58 -5.93 -1.60
C GLY A 158 3.44 -6.19 -0.62
N THR A 159 3.57 -5.91 0.70
CA THR A 159 2.47 -6.12 1.66
C THR A 159 1.25 -5.22 1.41
N ILE A 160 1.34 -4.29 0.49
CA ILE A 160 0.20 -3.56 -0.07
C ILE A 160 -0.85 -4.48 -0.71
N PHE A 161 -0.47 -5.69 -1.10
CA PHE A 161 -1.35 -6.69 -1.70
C PHE A 161 -1.96 -7.66 -0.66
N THR A 162 -1.42 -7.71 0.55
CA THR A 162 -1.90 -8.61 1.60
C THR A 162 -2.74 -7.90 2.65
N VAL A 163 -2.57 -6.58 2.80
CA VAL A 163 -3.33 -5.76 3.74
C VAL A 163 -4.33 -4.89 2.98
N PRO A 164 -5.64 -5.07 3.19
CA PRO A 164 -6.65 -4.19 2.59
C PRO A 164 -6.43 -2.73 3.01
N ILE A 165 -6.27 -1.83 2.03
CA ILE A 165 -6.12 -0.39 2.25
C ILE A 165 -7.43 0.30 1.87
N VAL A 166 -7.96 1.07 2.80
CA VAL A 166 -9.12 1.94 2.57
C VAL A 166 -8.67 3.39 2.69
N GLU A 167 -8.60 4.09 1.56
CA GLU A 167 -8.39 5.54 1.55
C GLU A 167 -9.70 6.25 1.89
N THR A 168 -9.71 7.04 2.97
CA THR A 168 -10.91 7.70 3.50
C THR A 168 -10.53 9.00 4.21
N ASN A 169 -11.45 9.59 4.96
CA ASN A 169 -11.16 10.67 5.90
C ASN A 169 -11.45 10.22 7.34
N GLY A 170 -10.90 10.97 8.29
CA GLY A 170 -11.02 10.62 9.72
C GLY A 170 -12.47 10.50 10.20
N ALA A 171 -13.38 11.36 9.70
CA ALA A 171 -14.79 11.34 10.10
C ALA A 171 -15.50 10.06 9.62
N GLN A 172 -15.28 9.67 8.36
CA GLN A 172 -15.86 8.44 7.80
C GLN A 172 -15.31 7.19 8.49
N ALA A 173 -14.00 7.16 8.75
CA ALA A 173 -13.38 6.08 9.51
C ALA A 173 -13.99 5.93 10.91
N ALA A 174 -14.15 7.04 11.64
CA ALA A 174 -14.75 7.05 12.96
C ALA A 174 -16.19 6.53 12.97
N VAL A 175 -17.02 6.98 12.03
CA VAL A 175 -18.41 6.52 11.88
C VAL A 175 -18.45 5.01 11.58
N PHE A 176 -17.59 4.53 10.68
CA PHE A 176 -17.51 3.10 10.36
C PHE A 176 -17.14 2.27 11.59
N LEU A 177 -16.07 2.65 12.31
CA LEU A 177 -15.60 1.93 13.49
C LEU A 177 -16.65 1.91 14.60
N GLN A 178 -17.32 3.04 14.82
CA GLN A 178 -18.41 3.12 15.82
C GLN A 178 -19.59 2.20 15.47
N ARG A 179 -20.04 2.21 14.21
CA ARG A 179 -21.13 1.33 13.74
C ARG A 179 -20.77 -0.15 13.83
N SER A 180 -19.49 -0.47 13.64
CA SER A 180 -18.96 -1.83 13.75
C SER A 180 -18.67 -2.26 15.19
N GLY A 181 -18.93 -1.42 16.20
CA GLY A 181 -18.65 -1.72 17.62
C GLY A 181 -17.15 -1.83 17.94
N ILE A 182 -16.29 -1.27 17.09
CA ILE A 182 -14.84 -1.35 17.24
C ILE A 182 -14.36 -0.18 18.12
N ARG A 183 -13.69 -0.51 19.23
CA ARG A 183 -13.08 0.51 20.11
C ARG A 183 -11.77 1.01 19.51
N ILE A 184 -11.54 2.33 19.62
CA ILE A 184 -10.33 2.99 19.15
C ILE A 184 -9.49 3.34 20.37
N PRO A 185 -8.49 2.54 20.77
CA PRO A 185 -7.48 3.00 21.71
C PRO A 185 -6.55 3.98 20.99
N PHE A 186 -6.43 5.17 21.51
CA PHE A 186 -5.50 6.19 20.98
C PHE A 186 -4.06 5.79 21.31
N ALA A 187 -3.20 5.75 20.31
CA ALA A 187 -1.76 5.80 20.48
C ALA A 187 -1.32 7.27 20.34
N GLU A 188 -1.44 8.06 21.40
CA GLU A 188 -0.70 9.31 21.52
C GLU A 188 0.79 9.00 21.67
N SER A 189 1.65 9.86 21.12
CA SER A 189 3.12 9.80 21.08
C SER A 189 3.75 8.80 22.07
N TYR A 190 4.52 7.85 21.52
CA TYR A 190 5.19 6.77 22.25
C TYR A 190 5.87 7.25 23.54
N ASP A 191 5.28 6.95 24.68
CA ASP A 191 5.92 6.98 25.99
C ASP A 191 6.17 5.51 26.41
N PRO A 192 7.41 5.02 26.35
CA PRO A 192 7.74 3.64 26.68
C PRO A 192 7.33 3.22 28.09
N SER A 193 7.20 4.18 29.02
CA SER A 193 6.86 3.94 30.42
C SER A 193 5.36 3.69 30.64
N LYS A 194 4.51 4.05 29.68
CA LYS A 194 3.04 4.00 29.81
C LYS A 194 2.35 2.93 28.96
N GLN A 195 3.07 2.22 28.11
CA GLN A 195 2.49 1.19 27.28
C GLN A 195 2.28 -0.14 28.02
N ARG A 196 1.07 -0.35 28.48
CA ARG A 196 0.49 -1.68 28.64
C ARG A 196 -0.49 -1.87 27.48
N PHE A 197 -0.13 -2.68 26.49
CA PHE A 197 -1.12 -3.16 25.52
C PHE A 197 -2.18 -3.94 26.31
N PRO A 198 -3.46 -3.55 26.21
CA PRO A 198 -4.51 -4.38 26.78
C PRO A 198 -4.48 -5.74 26.09
N PRO A 199 -4.75 -6.83 26.83
CA PRO A 199 -4.87 -8.15 26.23
C PRO A 199 -5.91 -8.08 25.08
N ARG A 200 -5.71 -8.87 24.03
CA ARG A 200 -6.61 -8.95 22.86
C ARG A 200 -8.05 -9.00 23.33
N GLN A 201 -8.72 -7.87 23.26
CA GLN A 201 -10.15 -7.78 23.47
C GLN A 201 -10.83 -7.74 22.11
N THR A 202 -11.98 -8.37 22.00
CA THR A 202 -12.81 -8.45 20.80
C THR A 202 -12.95 -7.08 20.12
N GLY A 203 -12.40 -6.93 18.92
CA GLY A 203 -12.49 -5.74 18.09
C GLY A 203 -11.67 -4.55 18.60
N ALA A 204 -10.43 -4.39 18.12
CA ALA A 204 -9.58 -3.25 18.44
C ALA A 204 -9.10 -2.55 17.18
N ALA A 205 -9.09 -1.20 17.20
CA ALA A 205 -8.39 -0.40 16.20
C ALA A 205 -7.28 0.39 16.88
N CYS A 206 -6.09 0.42 16.30
CA CYS A 206 -4.99 1.24 16.75
C CYS A 206 -4.87 2.46 15.83
N ALA A 207 -4.89 3.67 16.38
CA ALA A 207 -4.69 4.89 15.62
C ALA A 207 -3.21 5.28 15.65
N VAL A 208 -2.59 5.50 14.48
CA VAL A 208 -1.23 5.99 14.33
C VAL A 208 -1.27 7.37 13.69
N HIS A 209 -0.79 8.38 14.39
CA HIS A 209 -0.63 9.73 13.87
C HIS A 209 0.78 9.95 13.31
N SER A 210 0.89 10.63 12.17
CA SER A 210 2.16 11.19 11.74
C SER A 210 2.48 12.39 12.62
N THR A 211 3.58 12.35 13.31
CA THR A 211 4.07 13.45 14.16
C THR A 211 4.61 14.61 13.32
N SER A 212 3.74 15.44 12.78
CA SER A 212 4.06 16.83 12.51
C SER A 212 3.33 17.68 13.56
N ALA A 213 4.04 18.56 14.21
CA ALA A 213 3.60 19.33 15.40
C ALA A 213 2.42 20.29 15.21
N SER A 214 1.63 20.15 14.14
CA SER A 214 0.50 21.02 13.79
C SER A 214 -0.89 20.42 14.03
N ILE A 215 -1.02 19.18 14.48
CA ILE A 215 -2.32 18.48 14.51
C ILE A 215 -2.96 18.43 15.91
N ALA A 216 -2.45 19.16 16.87
CA ALA A 216 -3.05 19.27 18.22
C ALA A 216 -4.40 20.02 18.27
N ARG A 217 -5.09 20.23 17.15
CA ARG A 217 -6.30 21.06 17.11
C ARG A 217 -7.49 20.48 16.36
N ASN A 218 -7.74 19.18 16.40
CA ASN A 218 -9.00 18.70 15.83
C ASN A 218 -9.87 18.01 16.90
N PRO A 219 -10.95 18.67 17.35
CA PRO A 219 -11.73 18.27 18.51
C PRO A 219 -12.64 17.03 18.39
N PRO A 220 -12.94 16.43 17.21
CA PRO A 220 -13.91 15.32 17.19
C PRO A 220 -13.44 14.06 17.92
N TYR A 221 -12.15 13.85 18.06
CA TYR A 221 -11.64 12.62 18.72
C TYR A 221 -11.56 12.68 20.25
N ARG A 222 -11.77 13.88 20.85
CA ARG A 222 -11.68 14.06 22.31
C ARG A 222 -12.95 13.72 23.11
N GLN A 223 -14.07 13.39 22.48
CA GLN A 223 -15.34 13.32 23.19
C GLN A 223 -15.90 11.91 23.50
N HIS A 224 -15.15 10.84 23.27
CA HIS A 224 -15.66 9.50 23.57
C HIS A 224 -14.80 8.67 24.53
N THR A 225 -14.17 9.35 25.51
CA THR A 225 -13.70 8.69 26.73
C THR A 225 -14.68 9.04 27.85
N THR A 226 -15.77 8.31 27.95
CA THR A 226 -16.59 8.28 29.18
C THR A 226 -16.99 6.86 29.50
N ALA A 227 -16.53 6.48 30.69
CA ALA A 227 -16.97 5.44 31.62
C ALA A 227 -17.18 4.02 31.08
#